data_824d6692dde01749b4a3783f01beb923
#
_entry.id   824d6692dde01749b4a3783f01beb923
#
_cell.length_a   1.000
_cell.length_b   1.000
_cell.length_c   1.000
_cell.angle_alpha   90.00
_cell.angle_beta   90.00
_cell.angle_gamma   90.00
#
_symmetry.space_group_name_H-M   'P 1'
#
loop_
_entity.id
_entity.type
_entity.pdbx_description
1 polymer ?
#
loop_
_entity_poly.entity_id
_entity_poly.type
_entity_poly.pdbx_seq_one_letter_code
_entity_poly.pdbx_strand_id
1 'polypeptide(L)'
;MNKKKLNKYDKAYLRIAKEWSLLSYCKRKQVGAIIVRDRMIISDGYNGTPSGFENCCEDEQGLTRWDVLHAEANAILKVARSTQSCEGATLYITLSPCKECSKLIHQSGIKRVVYHNGYRDDSGIQFLIKAGVEVEHIPVLEE
;
A
#
# COMPACT_ATOMS: atom_id res chain seq x y z
N MET A 1 18.53 -14.44 -3.18
CA MET A 1 17.92 -14.13 -4.50
C MET A 1 18.69 -12.96 -5.11
N ASN A 2 19.05 -13.05 -6.38
CA ASN A 2 19.78 -11.96 -7.00
C ASN A 2 18.83 -10.76 -7.27
N LYS A 3 19.42 -9.58 -7.41
CA LYS A 3 18.69 -8.33 -7.56
C LYS A 3 17.76 -8.31 -8.79
N LYS A 4 18.21 -8.89 -9.90
CA LYS A 4 17.41 -8.95 -11.14
C LYS A 4 16.14 -9.78 -10.94
N LYS A 5 16.24 -10.92 -10.27
CA LYS A 5 15.10 -11.79 -9.99
C LYS A 5 14.12 -11.12 -9.02
N LEU A 6 14.65 -10.49 -7.98
CA LEU A 6 13.84 -9.76 -7.01
C LEU A 6 13.05 -8.64 -7.70
N ASN A 7 13.71 -7.88 -8.57
CA ASN A 7 13.08 -6.79 -9.31
C ASN A 7 11.91 -7.30 -10.18
N LYS A 8 12.05 -8.44 -10.79
CA LYS A 8 11.00 -9.05 -11.60
C LYS A 8 9.75 -9.37 -10.76
N TYR A 9 9.93 -9.93 -9.57
CA TYR A 9 8.84 -10.21 -8.65
C TYR A 9 8.22 -8.91 -8.13
N ASP A 10 9.03 -7.92 -7.79
CA ASP A 10 8.55 -6.63 -7.31
C ASP A 10 7.63 -5.98 -8.35
N LYS A 11 8.03 -6.00 -9.62
CA LYS A 11 7.20 -5.46 -10.69
C LYS A 11 5.88 -6.23 -10.83
N ALA A 12 5.94 -7.55 -10.72
CA ALA A 12 4.72 -8.38 -10.81
C ALA A 12 3.75 -8.06 -9.69
N TYR A 13 4.23 -7.96 -8.45
CA TYR A 13 3.37 -7.62 -7.32
C TYR A 13 2.82 -6.20 -7.44
N LEU A 14 3.61 -5.25 -7.94
CA LEU A 14 3.11 -3.90 -8.17
C LEU A 14 2.03 -3.86 -9.26
N ARG A 15 2.15 -4.69 -10.31
CA ARG A 15 1.10 -4.80 -11.33
C ARG A 15 -0.19 -5.34 -10.73
N ILE A 16 -0.10 -6.29 -9.80
CA ILE A 16 -1.26 -6.80 -9.06
C ILE A 16 -1.87 -5.68 -8.22
N ALA A 17 -1.04 -4.93 -7.51
CA ALA A 17 -1.52 -3.79 -6.72
C ALA A 17 -2.23 -2.76 -7.61
N LYS A 18 -1.69 -2.51 -8.79
CA LYS A 18 -2.29 -1.58 -9.75
C LYS A 18 -3.67 -2.06 -10.19
N GLU A 19 -3.81 -3.36 -10.50
CA GLU A 19 -5.12 -3.93 -10.85
C GLU A 19 -6.10 -3.75 -9.69
N TRP A 20 -5.65 -3.96 -8.45
CA TRP A 20 -6.49 -3.76 -7.27
C TRP A 20 -6.94 -2.31 -7.11
N SER A 21 -6.08 -1.36 -7.49
CA SER A 21 -6.42 0.07 -7.39
C SER A 21 -7.68 0.43 -8.20
N LEU A 22 -7.94 -0.30 -9.29
CA LEU A 22 -9.09 -0.04 -10.14
C LEU A 22 -10.41 -0.43 -9.50
N LEU A 23 -10.38 -1.17 -8.38
CA LEU A 23 -11.56 -1.52 -7.62
C LEU A 23 -12.05 -0.36 -6.74
N SER A 24 -11.21 0.64 -6.52
CA SER A 24 -11.55 1.81 -5.68
C SER A 24 -12.63 2.65 -6.35
N TYR A 25 -13.61 3.08 -5.56
CA TYR A 25 -14.65 4.02 -6.00
C TYR A 25 -14.23 5.48 -5.82
N CYS A 26 -13.06 5.74 -5.23
CA CYS A 26 -12.58 7.09 -5.02
C CYS A 26 -12.23 7.76 -6.35
N LYS A 27 -12.63 9.03 -6.50
CA LYS A 27 -12.44 9.79 -7.74
C LYS A 27 -11.11 10.52 -7.77
N ARG A 28 -10.65 11.01 -6.62
CA ARG A 28 -9.40 11.78 -6.55
C ARG A 28 -8.19 10.90 -6.81
N LYS A 29 -8.14 9.74 -6.18
CA LYS A 29 -7.04 8.79 -6.34
C LYS A 29 -7.55 7.38 -6.12
N GLN A 30 -7.08 6.47 -6.97
CA GLN A 30 -7.31 5.04 -6.81
C GLN A 30 -5.97 4.42 -6.45
N VAL A 31 -5.89 3.82 -5.28
CA VAL A 31 -4.66 3.22 -4.74
C VAL A 31 -4.89 1.76 -4.42
N GLY A 32 -3.94 0.91 -4.77
CA GLY A 32 -3.97 -0.51 -4.46
C GLY A 32 -2.73 -0.93 -3.69
N ALA A 33 -2.90 -1.91 -2.80
CA ALA A 33 -1.83 -2.42 -1.96
C ALA A 33 -1.89 -3.94 -1.86
N ILE A 34 -0.73 -4.58 -1.87
CA ILE A 34 -0.57 -6.03 -1.73
C ILE A 34 0.50 -6.27 -0.66
N ILE A 35 0.21 -7.15 0.29
CA ILE A 35 1.19 -7.55 1.31
C ILE A 35 1.66 -8.97 1.02
N VAL A 36 2.97 -9.16 0.96
CA VAL A 36 3.61 -10.43 0.61
C VAL A 36 4.59 -10.84 1.70
N ARG A 37 4.51 -12.10 2.11
CA ARG A 37 5.49 -12.70 3.02
C ARG A 37 5.86 -14.08 2.50
N ASP A 38 7.16 -14.36 2.42
CA ASP A 38 7.67 -15.63 1.92
C ASP A 38 7.10 -15.98 0.54
N ARG A 39 7.03 -14.97 -0.35
CA ARG A 39 6.46 -15.06 -1.70
C ARG A 39 5.00 -15.48 -1.75
N MET A 40 4.29 -15.32 -0.66
CA MET A 40 2.86 -15.57 -0.61
C MET A 40 2.14 -14.26 -0.39
N ILE A 41 1.17 -13.96 -1.23
CA ILE A 41 0.29 -12.80 -1.02
C ILE A 41 -0.61 -13.13 0.17
N ILE A 42 -0.43 -12.39 1.26
CA ILE A 42 -1.19 -12.63 2.49
C ILE A 42 -2.33 -11.63 2.68
N SER A 43 -2.32 -10.52 1.95
CA SER A 43 -3.39 -9.52 2.03
C SER A 43 -3.36 -8.60 0.82
N ASP A 44 -4.47 -7.90 0.65
CA ASP A 44 -4.67 -6.92 -0.40
C ASP A 44 -5.56 -5.80 0.15
N GLY A 45 -5.54 -4.65 -0.53
CA GLY A 45 -6.39 -3.54 -0.16
C GLY A 45 -6.47 -2.50 -1.26
N TYR A 46 -7.52 -1.72 -1.24
CA TYR A 46 -7.65 -0.52 -2.04
C TYR A 46 -8.32 0.54 -1.18
N ASN A 47 -8.16 1.81 -1.54
CA ASN A 47 -8.72 2.88 -0.72
C ASN A 47 -10.23 2.97 -0.91
N GLY A 48 -10.93 3.31 0.16
CA GLY A 48 -12.38 3.41 0.12
C GLY A 48 -13.00 3.68 1.48
N THR A 49 -14.32 3.84 1.47
CA THR A 49 -15.10 4.03 2.68
C THR A 49 -15.14 2.75 3.52
N PRO A 50 -15.44 2.86 4.82
CA PRO A 50 -15.55 1.66 5.65
C PRO A 50 -16.60 0.69 5.11
N SER A 51 -16.40 -0.59 5.39
CA SER A 51 -17.32 -1.65 4.94
C SER A 51 -18.74 -1.37 5.41
N GLY A 52 -19.69 -1.45 4.48
CA GLY A 52 -21.11 -1.20 4.77
C GLY A 52 -21.53 0.26 4.66
N PHE A 53 -20.58 1.18 4.45
CA PHE A 53 -20.90 2.60 4.25
C PHE A 53 -21.11 2.88 2.75
N GLU A 54 -21.72 4.03 2.46
CA GLU A 54 -21.92 4.48 1.08
C GLU A 54 -20.57 4.65 0.37
N ASN A 55 -20.48 4.20 -0.89
CA ASN A 55 -19.25 4.29 -1.70
C ASN A 55 -19.04 5.71 -2.25
N CYS A 56 -18.85 6.67 -1.36
CA CYS A 56 -18.64 8.07 -1.69
C CYS A 56 -17.45 8.59 -0.90
N CYS A 57 -16.29 8.66 -1.56
CA CYS A 57 -15.04 9.04 -0.91
C CYS A 57 -14.87 10.54 -0.73
N GLU A 58 -15.52 11.35 -1.57
CA GLU A 58 -15.34 12.79 -1.59
C GLU A 58 -16.56 13.52 -1.02
N ASP A 59 -16.33 14.67 -0.38
CA ASP A 59 -17.39 15.52 0.10
C ASP A 59 -17.90 16.44 -1.02
N GLU A 60 -18.82 17.37 -0.68
CA GLU A 60 -19.42 18.29 -1.63
C GLU A 60 -18.39 19.20 -2.32
N GLN A 61 -17.25 19.46 -1.67
CA GLN A 61 -16.17 20.27 -2.21
C GLN A 61 -15.14 19.44 -2.98
N GLY A 62 -15.38 18.13 -3.13
CA GLY A 62 -14.46 17.24 -3.83
C GLY A 62 -13.25 16.82 -3.01
N LEU A 63 -13.26 17.07 -1.70
CA LEU A 63 -12.17 16.66 -0.81
C LEU A 63 -12.45 15.27 -0.24
N THR A 64 -11.40 14.51 -0.01
CA THR A 64 -11.52 13.17 0.56
C THR A 64 -12.12 13.26 1.97
N ARG A 65 -13.15 12.46 2.21
CA ARG A 65 -13.80 12.39 3.53
C ARG A 65 -12.85 11.78 4.54
N TRP A 66 -12.98 12.21 5.81
CA TRP A 66 -12.09 11.76 6.90
C TRP A 66 -12.16 10.25 7.14
N ASP A 67 -13.31 9.63 6.84
CA ASP A 67 -13.54 8.21 7.12
C ASP A 67 -13.09 7.28 5.99
N VAL A 68 -12.50 7.81 4.93
CA VAL A 68 -11.91 6.98 3.88
C VAL A 68 -10.64 6.32 4.40
N LEU A 69 -10.57 5.00 4.23
CA LEU A 69 -9.39 4.23 4.62
C LEU A 69 -8.45 4.12 3.43
N HIS A 70 -7.16 4.33 3.67
CA HIS A 70 -6.14 4.17 2.63
C HIS A 70 -5.91 2.69 2.33
N ALA A 71 -5.38 2.39 1.15
CA ALA A 71 -5.19 1.03 0.68
C ALA A 71 -4.31 0.20 1.63
N GLU A 72 -3.21 0.78 2.11
CA GLU A 72 -2.31 0.08 3.02
C GLU A 72 -2.94 -0.18 4.38
N ALA A 73 -3.75 0.76 4.88
CA ALA A 73 -4.48 0.55 6.12
C ALA A 73 -5.47 -0.60 5.98
N ASN A 74 -6.20 -0.65 4.88
CA ASN A 74 -7.14 -1.75 4.61
C ASN A 74 -6.42 -3.09 4.53
N ALA A 75 -5.28 -3.15 3.86
CA ALA A 75 -4.52 -4.39 3.74
C ALA A 75 -4.00 -4.87 5.10
N ILE A 76 -3.48 -3.96 5.93
CA ILE A 76 -2.99 -4.29 7.28
C ILE A 76 -4.14 -4.76 8.17
N LEU A 77 -5.29 -4.09 8.13
CA LEU A 77 -6.44 -4.47 8.94
C LEU A 77 -7.02 -5.83 8.55
N LYS A 78 -6.96 -6.20 7.27
CA LYS A 78 -7.34 -7.55 6.85
C LYS A 78 -6.43 -8.60 7.47
N VAL A 79 -5.12 -8.33 7.54
CA VAL A 79 -4.18 -9.22 8.21
C VAL A 79 -4.54 -9.34 9.68
N ALA A 80 -4.88 -8.23 10.33
CA ALA A 80 -5.26 -8.21 11.75
C ALA A 80 -6.49 -9.07 12.05
N ARG A 81 -7.37 -9.27 11.06
CA ARG A 81 -8.57 -10.10 11.19
C ARG A 81 -8.34 -11.55 10.74
N SER A 82 -7.12 -11.91 10.40
CA SER A 82 -6.77 -13.24 9.90
C SER A 82 -5.81 -13.94 10.87
N THR A 83 -5.37 -15.13 10.48
CA THR A 83 -4.33 -15.85 11.22
C THR A 83 -2.93 -15.48 10.73
N GLN A 84 -2.81 -14.60 9.73
CA GLN A 84 -1.53 -14.16 9.19
C GLN A 84 -0.93 -13.02 10.03
N SER A 85 0.32 -12.69 9.72
CA SER A 85 1.05 -11.60 10.38
C SER A 85 1.80 -10.79 9.35
N CYS A 86 1.85 -9.48 9.55
CA CYS A 86 2.68 -8.58 8.74
C CYS A 86 4.16 -8.65 9.10
N GLU A 87 4.53 -9.34 10.17
CA GLU A 87 5.92 -9.38 10.63
C GLU A 87 6.85 -9.89 9.55
N GLY A 88 7.82 -9.06 9.17
CA GLY A 88 8.80 -9.40 8.14
C GLY A 88 8.26 -9.35 6.71
N ALA A 89 7.04 -8.88 6.50
CA ALA A 89 6.42 -8.83 5.18
C ALA A 89 6.91 -7.64 4.34
N THR A 90 6.57 -7.67 3.05
CA THR A 90 6.78 -6.57 2.11
C THR A 90 5.43 -6.02 1.69
N LEU A 91 5.30 -4.69 1.71
CA LEU A 91 4.12 -3.99 1.20
C LEU A 91 4.43 -3.45 -0.19
N TYR A 92 3.59 -3.82 -1.15
CA TYR A 92 3.61 -3.27 -2.51
C TYR A 92 2.43 -2.32 -2.65
N ILE A 93 2.69 -1.08 -3.02
CA ILE A 93 1.66 -0.04 -3.07
C ILE A 93 1.84 0.83 -4.31
N THR A 94 0.73 1.18 -4.96
CA THR A 94 0.80 1.97 -6.20
C THR A 94 1.19 3.42 -5.97
N LEU A 95 0.89 3.97 -4.78
CA LEU A 95 1.22 5.35 -4.41
C LEU A 95 1.97 5.33 -3.08
N SER A 96 3.06 6.10 -2.98
CA SER A 96 3.86 6.12 -1.75
C SER A 96 3.00 6.45 -0.52
N PRO A 97 3.24 5.78 0.62
CA PRO A 97 2.40 5.99 1.79
C PRO A 97 2.59 7.37 2.41
N CYS A 98 1.50 7.94 2.92
CA CYS A 98 1.57 9.18 3.68
C CYS A 98 2.20 8.94 5.05
N LYS A 99 2.51 10.01 5.77
CA LYS A 99 3.16 9.89 7.09
C LYS A 99 2.30 9.13 8.10
N GLU A 100 0.97 9.29 8.05
CA GLU A 100 0.07 8.58 8.97
C GLU A 100 0.09 7.08 8.74
N CYS A 101 -0.02 6.64 7.47
CA CYS A 101 0.03 5.24 7.13
C CYS A 101 1.42 4.64 7.35
N SER A 102 2.47 5.43 7.16
CA SER A 102 3.85 4.96 7.40
C SER A 102 4.09 4.52 8.83
N LYS A 103 3.47 5.20 9.80
CA LYS A 103 3.52 4.78 11.21
C LYS A 103 2.90 3.40 11.39
N LEU A 104 1.75 3.18 10.76
CA LEU A 104 1.04 1.90 10.83
C LEU A 104 1.86 0.78 10.17
N ILE A 105 2.47 1.07 9.04
CA ILE A 105 3.33 0.12 8.33
C ILE A 105 4.47 -0.33 9.23
N HIS A 106 5.19 0.62 9.83
CA HIS A 106 6.30 0.30 10.73
C HIS A 106 5.83 -0.53 11.92
N GLN A 107 4.76 -0.10 12.59
CA GLN A 107 4.27 -0.78 13.79
C GLN A 107 3.66 -2.15 13.51
N SER A 108 3.25 -2.42 12.27
CA SER A 108 2.71 -3.73 11.87
C SER A 108 3.81 -4.79 11.71
N GLY A 109 5.08 -4.40 11.67
CA GLY A 109 6.20 -5.31 11.47
C GLY A 109 6.62 -5.49 10.01
N ILE A 110 6.02 -4.74 9.09
CA ILE A 110 6.44 -4.75 7.68
C ILE A 110 7.89 -4.24 7.61
N LYS A 111 8.75 -5.00 6.92
CA LYS A 111 10.18 -4.67 6.83
C LYS A 111 10.58 -3.97 5.55
N ARG A 112 9.74 -4.01 4.52
CA ARG A 112 10.06 -3.48 3.20
C ARG A 112 8.81 -2.88 2.55
N VAL A 113 8.98 -1.73 1.90
CA VAL A 113 7.92 -1.06 1.14
C VAL A 113 8.42 -0.82 -0.27
N VAL A 114 7.63 -1.25 -1.26
CA VAL A 114 7.92 -1.04 -2.68
C VAL A 114 6.77 -0.24 -3.27
N TYR A 115 7.06 0.92 -3.87
CA TYR A 115 6.01 1.77 -4.42
C TYR A 115 6.29 2.18 -5.87
N HIS A 116 5.22 2.52 -6.58
CA HIS A 116 5.27 2.85 -8.01
C HIS A 116 5.30 4.37 -8.24
N ASN A 117 4.31 5.08 -7.69
CA ASN A 117 4.18 6.53 -7.83
C ASN A 117 4.49 7.23 -6.51
N GLY A 118 5.25 8.34 -6.58
CA GLY A 118 5.56 9.13 -5.39
C GLY A 118 4.60 10.31 -5.24
N TYR A 119 4.39 10.73 -3.99
CA TYR A 119 3.77 12.01 -3.66
C TYR A 119 4.80 13.14 -3.70
N ARG A 120 4.32 14.40 -3.79
CA ARG A 120 5.16 15.57 -3.54
C ARG A 120 5.72 15.54 -2.13
N ASP A 121 4.86 15.23 -1.16
CA ASP A 121 5.25 15.09 0.25
C ASP A 121 5.83 13.70 0.46
N ASP A 122 7.13 13.63 0.69
CA ASP A 122 7.85 12.39 0.93
C ASP A 122 8.06 12.10 2.42
N SER A 123 7.37 12.82 3.30
CA SER A 123 7.56 12.68 4.75
C SER A 123 7.30 11.24 5.24
N GLY A 124 6.35 10.54 4.63
CA GLY A 124 6.09 9.14 4.94
C GLY A 124 7.27 8.24 4.59
N ILE A 125 7.85 8.44 3.41
CA ILE A 125 9.04 7.69 2.97
C ILE A 125 10.23 7.98 3.88
N GLN A 126 10.45 9.25 4.24
CA GLN A 126 11.54 9.63 5.14
C GLN A 126 11.37 9.00 6.52
N PHE A 127 10.14 8.95 7.02
CA PHE A 127 9.84 8.27 8.28
C PHE A 127 10.21 6.78 8.20
N LEU A 128 9.80 6.10 7.13
CA LEU A 128 10.08 4.66 6.95
C LEU A 128 11.58 4.39 6.91
N ILE A 129 12.34 5.20 6.20
CA ILE A 129 13.80 5.08 6.11
C ILE A 129 14.40 5.25 7.51
N LYS A 130 13.99 6.27 8.25
CA LYS A 130 14.46 6.54 9.60
C LYS A 130 14.13 5.38 10.54
N ALA A 131 12.99 4.75 10.35
CA ALA A 131 12.53 3.61 11.17
C ALA A 131 13.24 2.30 10.82
N GLY A 132 14.08 2.30 9.78
CA GLY A 132 14.81 1.10 9.37
C GLY A 132 14.06 0.21 8.40
N VAL A 133 12.95 0.68 7.84
CA VAL A 133 12.20 -0.04 6.81
C VAL A 133 12.91 0.16 5.48
N GLU A 134 13.16 -0.93 4.75
CA GLU A 134 13.71 -0.87 3.41
C GLU A 134 12.67 -0.29 2.45
N VAL A 135 13.05 0.70 1.64
CA VAL A 135 12.15 1.36 0.69
C VAL A 135 12.72 1.27 -0.72
N GLU A 136 11.88 0.86 -1.67
CA GLU A 136 12.26 0.73 -3.08
C GLU A 136 11.22 1.46 -3.93
N HIS A 137 11.70 2.30 -4.87
CA HIS A 137 10.85 2.98 -5.84
C HIS A 137 11.02 2.32 -7.21
N ILE A 138 9.92 1.87 -7.82
CA ILE A 138 9.94 1.26 -9.15
C ILE A 138 9.01 2.04 -10.09
N PRO A 139 9.55 2.96 -10.89
CA PRO A 139 8.73 3.83 -11.74
C PRO A 139 8.21 3.15 -13.01
N VAL A 140 8.81 2.02 -13.43
CA VAL A 140 8.43 1.32 -14.66
C VAL A 140 8.06 -0.12 -14.31
N LEU A 141 6.81 -0.52 -14.62
CA LEU A 141 6.30 -1.85 -14.27
C LEU A 141 6.48 -2.87 -15.39
N GLU A 142 6.60 -2.45 -16.63
CA GLU A 142 6.88 -3.32 -17.76
C GLU A 142 8.34 -3.73 -17.79
N GLU A 143 8.61 -4.89 -18.34
CA GLU A 143 9.99 -5.37 -18.51
C GLU A 143 10.66 -4.78 -19.75
#